data_81a00aed1b2993c9c1d1783dc3de9479
#
_entry.id   81a00aed1b2993c9c1d1783dc3de9479
#
_cell.length_a   1.000
_cell.length_b   1.000
_cell.length_c   1.000
_cell.angle_alpha   90.00
_cell.angle_beta   90.00
_cell.angle_gamma   90.00
#
_symmetry.space_group_name_H-M   'P 1'
#
loop_
_entity.id
_entity.type
_entity.pdbx_description
1 polymer ?
#
loop_
_entity_poly.entity_id
_entity_poly.type
_entity_poly.pdbx_seq_one_letter_code
_entity_poly.pdbx_strand_id
1 'polypeptide(L)'
;LQENQFEVVHHLDDGIQSLSKNCDYFYWEKWMTQPFVDKGMVKKVGEFSAPWSGFLVVASEKCIALHGNILLKMIEMIHQQVRVFIQSTESPQIIEKKFHLSQAEAQHWIEQQRWNLDLQVSQIGLQNAHEALAKIGIDMSSVFLKDMCAPWVILK
;
A
#
# COMPACT_ATOMS: atom_id res chain seq x y z
N LEU A 1 -12.35 -20.44 5.91
CA LEU A 1 -13.13 -20.01 4.75
C LEU A 1 -12.69 -20.84 3.55
N GLN A 2 -13.63 -21.31 2.73
CA GLN A 2 -13.33 -22.11 1.54
C GLN A 2 -13.06 -21.13 0.36
N GLU A 3 -12.21 -21.52 -0.58
CA GLU A 3 -11.86 -20.67 -1.73
C GLU A 3 -13.07 -20.18 -2.54
N ASN A 4 -14.12 -20.98 -2.63
CA ASN A 4 -15.36 -20.63 -3.32
C ASN A 4 -16.25 -19.59 -2.60
N GLN A 5 -15.82 -19.08 -1.45
CA GLN A 5 -16.49 -18.01 -0.69
C GLN A 5 -15.91 -16.62 -0.96
N PHE A 6 -14.90 -16.52 -1.83
CA PHE A 6 -14.27 -15.25 -2.19
C PHE A 6 -14.49 -14.93 -3.66
N GLU A 7 -14.87 -13.70 -3.93
CA GLU A 7 -14.89 -13.11 -5.25
C GLU A 7 -13.81 -12.00 -5.29
N VAL A 8 -12.94 -12.06 -6.30
CA VAL A 8 -11.93 -11.04 -6.51
C VAL A 8 -12.49 -9.96 -7.41
N VAL A 9 -12.51 -8.72 -6.95
CA VAL A 9 -12.93 -7.54 -7.72
C VAL A 9 -11.70 -6.72 -8.10
N HIS A 10 -11.72 -6.13 -9.29
CA HIS A 10 -10.59 -5.36 -9.83
C HIS A 10 -10.70 -3.86 -9.55
N HIS A 11 -11.93 -3.38 -9.35
CA HIS A 11 -12.20 -1.96 -9.11
C HIS A 11 -13.08 -1.78 -7.87
N LEU A 12 -12.91 -0.62 -7.21
CA LEU A 12 -13.69 -0.26 -6.04
C LEU A 12 -15.20 -0.28 -6.30
N ASP A 13 -15.62 0.27 -7.44
CA ASP A 13 -17.04 0.33 -7.82
C ASP A 13 -17.66 -1.06 -7.97
N ASP A 14 -16.91 -2.02 -8.48
CA ASP A 14 -17.37 -3.42 -8.61
C ASP A 14 -17.62 -4.02 -7.23
N GLY A 15 -16.69 -3.77 -6.28
CA GLY A 15 -16.84 -4.21 -4.89
C GLY A 15 -18.05 -3.60 -4.19
N ILE A 16 -18.27 -2.30 -4.37
CA ILE A 16 -19.46 -1.61 -3.81
C ILE A 16 -20.76 -2.16 -4.41
N GLN A 17 -20.78 -2.43 -5.72
CA GLN A 17 -21.95 -3.01 -6.37
C GLN A 17 -22.22 -4.47 -5.93
N SER A 18 -21.17 -5.25 -5.67
CA SER A 18 -21.30 -6.65 -5.23
C SER A 18 -21.99 -6.77 -3.88
N LEU A 19 -21.83 -5.79 -2.98
CA LEU A 19 -22.51 -5.75 -1.67
C LEU A 19 -24.03 -5.72 -1.77
N SER A 20 -24.59 -5.22 -2.89
CA SER A 20 -26.03 -5.18 -3.11
C SER A 20 -26.58 -6.42 -3.84
N LYS A 21 -25.71 -7.35 -4.26
CA LYS A 21 -26.08 -8.48 -5.13
C LYS A 21 -25.79 -9.84 -4.51
N ASN A 22 -24.53 -10.11 -4.21
CA ASN A 22 -24.04 -11.46 -3.91
C ASN A 22 -22.94 -11.53 -2.85
N CYS A 23 -22.52 -10.38 -2.28
CA CYS A 23 -21.50 -10.34 -1.25
C CYS A 23 -22.03 -9.77 0.06
N ASP A 24 -21.69 -10.39 1.18
CA ASP A 24 -22.08 -9.93 2.51
C ASP A 24 -21.14 -8.84 3.02
N TYR A 25 -19.87 -8.86 2.61
CA TYR A 25 -18.86 -7.87 2.96
C TYR A 25 -17.81 -7.72 1.86
N PHE A 26 -17.12 -6.59 1.88
CA PHE A 26 -16.12 -6.21 0.91
C PHE A 26 -14.87 -5.68 1.65
N TYR A 27 -13.69 -6.11 1.22
CA TYR A 27 -12.42 -5.65 1.78
C TYR A 27 -11.67 -4.78 0.77
N TRP A 28 -11.35 -3.57 1.18
CA TRP A 28 -10.64 -2.61 0.35
C TRP A 28 -9.82 -1.63 1.20
N GLU A 29 -9.09 -0.75 0.54
CA GLU A 29 -8.33 0.31 1.19
C GLU A 29 -9.27 1.30 1.90
N LYS A 30 -8.94 1.66 3.14
CA LYS A 30 -9.76 2.45 4.07
C LYS A 30 -10.19 3.79 3.49
N TRP A 31 -9.23 4.57 3.00
CA TRP A 31 -9.47 5.95 2.60
C TRP A 31 -10.19 6.06 1.26
N MET A 32 -10.04 5.07 0.38
CA MET A 32 -10.82 4.98 -0.85
C MET A 32 -12.28 4.62 -0.59
N THR A 33 -12.57 3.87 0.48
CA THR A 33 -13.94 3.49 0.85
C THR A 33 -14.63 4.53 1.74
N GLN A 34 -13.89 5.42 2.38
CA GLN A 34 -14.43 6.41 3.32
C GLN A 34 -15.55 7.28 2.71
N PRO A 35 -15.44 7.83 1.49
CA PRO A 35 -16.52 8.62 0.88
C PRO A 35 -17.85 7.87 0.71
N PHE A 36 -17.81 6.54 0.59
CA PHE A 36 -19.03 5.71 0.49
C PHE A 36 -19.64 5.48 1.88
N VAL A 37 -18.81 5.38 2.92
CA VAL A 37 -19.26 5.32 4.31
C VAL A 37 -19.95 6.63 4.70
N ASP A 38 -19.36 7.77 4.36
CA ASP A 38 -19.90 9.11 4.68
C ASP A 38 -21.23 9.38 3.99
N LYS A 39 -21.40 8.85 2.78
CA LYS A 39 -22.68 8.91 2.04
C LYS A 39 -23.71 7.90 2.54
N GLY A 40 -23.37 7.04 3.53
CA GLY A 40 -24.25 5.99 4.03
C GLY A 40 -24.52 4.85 3.04
N MET A 41 -23.73 4.74 1.98
CA MET A 41 -23.87 3.69 0.97
C MET A 41 -23.36 2.33 1.46
N VAL A 42 -22.36 2.34 2.34
CA VAL A 42 -21.80 1.16 2.98
C VAL A 42 -21.53 1.44 4.45
N LYS A 43 -21.33 0.37 5.24
CA LYS A 43 -21.03 0.48 6.66
C LYS A 43 -19.68 -0.17 6.95
N LYS A 44 -18.79 0.55 7.63
CA LYS A 44 -17.53 -0.01 8.12
C LYS A 44 -17.80 -1.01 9.23
N VAL A 45 -17.37 -2.25 9.06
CA VAL A 45 -17.54 -3.35 10.02
C VAL A 45 -16.25 -3.71 10.76
N GLY A 46 -15.10 -3.30 10.24
CA GLY A 46 -13.80 -3.55 10.87
C GLY A 46 -12.66 -2.91 10.10
N GLU A 47 -11.46 -3.02 10.65
CA GLU A 47 -10.22 -2.57 10.04
C GLU A 47 -9.10 -3.58 10.35
N PHE A 48 -8.28 -3.85 9.36
CA PHE A 48 -7.13 -4.74 9.47
C PHE A 48 -5.91 -4.08 8.84
N SER A 49 -4.81 -4.07 9.56
CA SER A 49 -3.53 -3.57 9.04
C SER A 49 -2.65 -4.74 8.63
N ALA A 50 -2.20 -4.74 7.38
CA ALA A 50 -1.23 -5.71 6.92
C ALA A 50 0.09 -5.58 7.71
N PRO A 51 0.71 -6.69 8.13
CA PRO A 51 1.96 -6.68 8.90
C PRO A 51 3.20 -6.45 8.02
N TRP A 52 3.01 -5.87 6.83
CA TRP A 52 4.05 -5.48 5.87
C TRP A 52 3.75 -4.12 5.25
N SER A 53 4.70 -3.56 4.51
CA SER A 53 4.53 -2.27 3.82
C SER A 53 3.50 -2.37 2.71
N GLY A 54 2.56 -1.42 2.65
CA GLY A 54 1.48 -1.40 1.67
C GLY A 54 1.96 -1.06 0.24
N PHE A 55 3.04 -0.28 0.13
CA PHE A 55 3.58 0.15 -1.16
C PHE A 55 5.09 -0.08 -1.22
N LEU A 56 5.55 -0.58 -2.35
CA LEU A 56 6.95 -0.85 -2.63
C LEU A 56 7.31 -0.31 -4.01
N VAL A 57 8.55 0.15 -4.17
CA VAL A 57 9.15 0.36 -5.48
C VAL A 57 9.85 -0.93 -5.86
N VAL A 58 9.48 -1.51 -6.98
CA VAL A 58 10.07 -2.75 -7.49
C VAL A 58 10.76 -2.52 -8.82
N ALA A 59 11.89 -3.18 -9.04
CA ALA A 59 12.63 -3.16 -10.29
C ALA A 59 13.12 -4.57 -10.63
N SER A 60 13.22 -4.90 -11.91
CA SER A 60 13.83 -6.16 -12.33
C SER A 60 15.33 -6.14 -12.08
N GLU A 61 15.93 -7.31 -11.84
CA GLU A 61 17.39 -7.47 -11.70
C GLU A 61 18.14 -6.88 -12.89
N LYS A 62 17.64 -7.09 -14.11
CA LYS A 62 18.20 -6.49 -15.32
C LYS A 62 18.21 -4.97 -15.27
N CYS A 63 17.13 -4.35 -14.79
CA CYS A 63 17.02 -2.91 -14.64
C CYS A 63 18.01 -2.40 -13.59
N ILE A 64 18.12 -3.10 -12.46
CA ILE A 64 19.06 -2.79 -11.37
C ILE A 64 20.51 -2.87 -11.90
N ALA A 65 20.85 -3.92 -12.60
CA ALA A 65 22.21 -4.11 -13.13
C ALA A 65 22.61 -3.05 -14.18
N LEU A 66 21.69 -2.67 -15.07
CA LEU A 66 21.98 -1.73 -16.16
C LEU A 66 21.80 -0.25 -15.76
N HIS A 67 20.88 0.03 -14.84
CA HIS A 67 20.41 1.39 -14.56
C HIS A 67 20.34 1.72 -13.06
N GLY A 68 21.04 0.97 -12.21
CA GLY A 68 20.98 1.12 -10.74
C GLY A 68 21.18 2.54 -10.24
N ASN A 69 22.16 3.27 -10.80
CA ASN A 69 22.43 4.66 -10.44
C ASN A 69 21.26 5.60 -10.83
N ILE A 70 20.55 5.32 -11.92
CA ILE A 70 19.40 6.11 -12.35
C ILE A 70 18.22 5.82 -11.44
N LEU A 71 17.99 4.55 -11.09
CA LEU A 71 16.94 4.15 -10.15
C LEU A 71 17.16 4.80 -8.79
N LEU A 72 18.39 4.78 -8.28
CA LEU A 72 18.73 5.43 -7.01
C LEU A 72 18.42 6.92 -7.02
N LYS A 73 18.86 7.64 -8.05
CA LYS A 73 18.54 9.07 -8.21
C LYS A 73 17.03 9.32 -8.30
N MET A 74 16.30 8.48 -9.00
CA MET A 74 14.84 8.58 -9.07
C MET A 74 14.20 8.44 -7.69
N ILE A 75 14.63 7.47 -6.89
CA ILE A 75 14.13 7.27 -5.52
C ILE A 75 14.47 8.48 -4.64
N GLU A 76 15.70 9.00 -4.74
CA GLU A 76 16.10 10.23 -4.01
C GLU A 76 15.23 11.44 -4.37
N MET A 77 14.92 11.61 -5.65
CA MET A 77 14.01 12.67 -6.11
C MET A 77 12.59 12.48 -5.55
N ILE A 78 12.08 11.23 -5.54
CA ILE A 78 10.78 10.92 -4.93
C ILE A 78 10.80 11.27 -3.44
N HIS A 79 11.83 10.87 -2.70
CA HIS A 79 11.97 11.19 -1.28
C HIS A 79 12.01 12.71 -1.03
N GLN A 80 12.70 13.48 -1.88
CA GLN A 80 12.71 14.94 -1.79
C GLN A 80 11.31 15.53 -2.00
N GLN A 81 10.59 15.07 -3.02
CA GLN A 81 9.20 15.53 -3.28
C GLN A 81 8.25 15.16 -2.14
N VAL A 82 8.39 13.96 -1.57
CA VAL A 82 7.59 13.54 -0.41
C VAL A 82 7.87 14.44 0.79
N ARG A 83 9.13 14.82 1.07
CA ARG A 83 9.46 15.78 2.15
C ARG A 83 8.78 17.14 1.93
N VAL A 84 8.84 17.66 0.70
CA VAL A 84 8.15 18.92 0.34
C VAL A 84 6.64 18.78 0.54
N PHE A 85 6.06 17.67 0.08
CA PHE A 85 4.64 17.39 0.22
C PHE A 85 4.21 17.34 1.69
N ILE A 86 4.90 16.61 2.54
CA ILE A 86 4.55 16.48 3.97
C ILE A 86 4.60 17.84 4.69
N GLN A 87 5.51 18.71 4.30
CA GLN A 87 5.71 20.04 4.93
C GLN A 87 4.79 21.12 4.35
N SER A 88 4.14 20.87 3.23
CA SER A 88 3.29 21.85 2.56
C SER A 88 1.93 21.97 3.26
N THR A 89 1.50 23.19 3.52
CA THR A 89 0.15 23.50 4.02
C THR A 89 -0.96 23.24 2.99
N GLU A 90 -0.61 23.08 1.72
CA GLU A 90 -1.56 22.80 0.63
C GLU A 90 -1.82 21.31 0.42
N SER A 91 -1.00 20.44 1.03
CA SER A 91 -1.10 18.99 0.82
C SER A 91 -2.43 18.39 1.23
N PRO A 92 -3.08 18.81 2.34
CA PRO A 92 -4.42 18.32 2.67
C PRO A 92 -5.45 18.64 1.59
N GLN A 93 -5.39 19.83 0.97
CA GLN A 93 -6.31 20.23 -0.11
C GLN A 93 -6.09 19.41 -1.38
N ILE A 94 -4.84 19.03 -1.69
CA ILE A 94 -4.52 18.14 -2.81
C ILE A 94 -5.15 16.77 -2.60
N ILE A 95 -5.02 16.22 -1.40
CA ILE A 95 -5.59 14.91 -1.01
C ILE A 95 -7.11 14.97 -1.00
N GLU A 96 -7.70 15.98 -0.36
CA GLU A 96 -9.15 16.24 -0.35
C GLU A 96 -9.72 16.20 -1.75
N LYS A 97 -9.17 17.00 -2.65
CA LYS A 97 -9.64 17.09 -4.04
C LYS A 97 -9.48 15.79 -4.83
N LYS A 98 -8.36 15.08 -4.61
CA LYS A 98 -8.03 13.88 -5.38
C LYS A 98 -8.82 12.66 -4.95
N PHE A 99 -9.08 12.52 -3.64
CA PHE A 99 -9.69 11.33 -3.05
C PHE A 99 -11.10 11.59 -2.50
N HIS A 100 -11.63 12.80 -2.68
CA HIS A 100 -12.96 13.20 -2.23
C HIS A 100 -13.16 13.02 -0.72
N LEU A 101 -12.10 13.22 0.06
CA LEU A 101 -12.13 13.23 1.52
C LEU A 101 -12.48 14.62 2.03
N SER A 102 -12.92 14.71 3.29
CA SER A 102 -12.96 16.00 3.98
C SER A 102 -11.54 16.50 4.27
N GLN A 103 -11.38 17.81 4.49
CA GLN A 103 -10.07 18.39 4.84
C GLN A 103 -9.47 17.74 6.10
N ALA A 104 -10.28 17.45 7.11
CA ALA A 104 -9.86 16.80 8.34
C ALA A 104 -9.35 15.37 8.09
N GLU A 105 -10.03 14.61 7.24
CA GLU A 105 -9.62 13.27 6.85
C GLU A 105 -8.34 13.28 6.00
N ALA A 106 -8.22 14.23 5.09
CA ALA A 106 -7.02 14.43 4.28
C ALA A 106 -5.79 14.74 5.15
N GLN A 107 -5.95 15.63 6.14
CA GLN A 107 -4.91 15.93 7.12
C GLN A 107 -4.55 14.69 7.94
N HIS A 108 -5.54 13.99 8.45
CA HIS A 108 -5.35 12.76 9.23
C HIS A 108 -4.68 11.66 8.41
N TRP A 109 -5.01 11.52 7.11
CA TRP A 109 -4.34 10.61 6.20
C TRP A 109 -2.85 10.91 6.12
N ILE A 110 -2.46 12.17 5.92
CA ILE A 110 -1.04 12.57 5.83
C ILE A 110 -0.30 12.24 7.13
N GLU A 111 -0.91 12.50 8.28
CA GLU A 111 -0.30 12.29 9.60
C GLU A 111 -0.15 10.81 9.96
N GLN A 112 -1.06 9.97 9.51
CA GLN A 112 -1.03 8.52 9.79
C GLN A 112 -0.05 7.74 8.90
N GLN A 113 0.36 8.30 7.76
CA GLN A 113 1.29 7.59 6.88
C GLN A 113 2.68 7.47 7.50
N ARG A 114 3.23 6.28 7.42
CA ARG A 114 4.65 6.05 7.71
C ARG A 114 5.46 6.30 6.44
N TRP A 115 5.88 7.54 6.27
CA TRP A 115 6.67 7.95 5.12
C TRP A 115 8.08 7.37 5.22
N ASN A 116 8.41 6.41 4.37
CA ASN A 116 9.79 5.94 4.24
C ASN A 116 10.57 6.95 3.37
N LEU A 117 11.49 7.68 4.00
CA LEU A 117 12.27 8.75 3.37
C LEU A 117 13.77 8.43 3.32
N ASP A 118 14.11 7.18 3.50
CA ASP A 118 15.46 6.65 3.38
C ASP A 118 15.45 5.33 2.58
N LEU A 119 16.63 4.76 2.39
CA LEU A 119 16.79 3.50 1.66
C LEU A 119 16.73 2.28 2.59
N GLN A 120 15.84 2.32 3.58
CA GLN A 120 15.68 1.24 4.53
C GLN A 120 14.38 0.46 4.25
N VAL A 121 14.44 -0.84 4.43
CA VAL A 121 13.28 -1.73 4.34
C VAL A 121 13.19 -2.55 5.63
N SER A 122 11.99 -2.67 6.17
CA SER A 122 11.75 -3.46 7.37
C SER A 122 12.00 -4.95 7.10
N GLN A 123 13.04 -5.50 7.73
CA GLN A 123 13.31 -6.93 7.66
C GLN A 123 12.15 -7.75 8.23
N ILE A 124 11.57 -7.30 9.34
CA ILE A 124 10.39 -7.94 9.96
C ILE A 124 9.19 -7.89 9.00
N GLY A 125 8.98 -6.76 8.30
CA GLY A 125 7.90 -6.64 7.31
C GLY A 125 8.06 -7.60 6.15
N LEU A 126 9.27 -7.75 5.62
CA LEU A 126 9.57 -8.74 4.56
C LEU A 126 9.41 -10.18 5.05
N GLN A 127 9.87 -10.47 6.26
CA GLN A 127 9.71 -11.79 6.87
C GLN A 127 8.23 -12.14 7.05
N ASN A 128 7.42 -11.23 7.57
CA ASN A 128 5.99 -11.44 7.73
C ASN A 128 5.29 -11.70 6.39
N ALA A 129 5.68 -10.97 5.33
CA ALA A 129 5.15 -11.21 3.99
C ALA A 129 5.56 -12.58 3.45
N HIS A 130 6.83 -12.96 3.59
CA HIS A 130 7.37 -14.26 3.21
C HIS A 130 6.60 -15.40 3.90
N GLU A 131 6.43 -15.32 5.22
CA GLU A 131 5.70 -16.32 6.01
C GLU A 131 4.21 -16.40 5.63
N ALA A 132 3.58 -15.24 5.37
CA ALA A 132 2.18 -15.20 4.95
C ALA A 132 1.99 -15.87 3.58
N LEU A 133 2.89 -15.62 2.62
CA LEU A 133 2.85 -16.24 1.30
C LEU A 133 3.06 -17.76 1.40
N ALA A 134 4.01 -18.21 2.21
CA ALA A 134 4.22 -19.63 2.46
C ALA A 134 2.99 -20.32 3.06
N LYS A 135 2.29 -19.66 4.00
CA LYS A 135 1.05 -20.19 4.64
C LYS A 135 -0.10 -20.39 3.66
N ILE A 136 -0.17 -19.62 2.59
CA ILE A 136 -1.19 -19.77 1.52
C ILE A 136 -0.73 -20.69 0.39
N GLY A 137 0.40 -21.39 0.56
CA GLY A 137 0.87 -22.42 -0.37
C GLY A 137 1.78 -21.92 -1.51
N ILE A 138 2.24 -20.67 -1.44
CA ILE A 138 3.25 -20.18 -2.38
C ILE A 138 4.62 -20.75 -1.96
N ASP A 139 5.32 -21.37 -2.90
CA ASP A 139 6.67 -21.89 -2.63
C ASP A 139 7.68 -20.74 -2.45
N MET A 140 8.07 -20.51 -1.21
CA MET A 140 9.03 -19.49 -0.81
C MET A 140 10.41 -20.08 -0.46
N SER A 141 10.63 -21.37 -0.68
CA SER A 141 11.85 -22.08 -0.24
C SER A 141 13.14 -21.56 -0.86
N SER A 142 13.07 -21.02 -2.07
CA SER A 142 14.21 -20.44 -2.81
C SER A 142 14.34 -18.93 -2.68
N VAL A 143 13.44 -18.28 -1.93
CA VAL A 143 13.41 -16.81 -1.79
C VAL A 143 14.07 -16.39 -0.50
N PHE A 144 15.21 -15.72 -0.58
CA PHE A 144 15.91 -15.17 0.58
C PHE A 144 15.64 -13.67 0.69
N LEU A 145 15.41 -13.18 1.90
CA LEU A 145 15.08 -11.77 2.16
C LEU A 145 16.10 -10.79 1.58
N LYS A 146 17.39 -11.13 1.64
CA LYS A 146 18.47 -10.32 1.07
C LYS A 146 18.36 -10.16 -0.44
N ASP A 147 17.82 -11.18 -1.13
CA ASP A 147 17.69 -11.18 -2.59
C ASP A 147 16.43 -10.44 -3.06
N MET A 148 15.52 -10.10 -2.11
CA MET A 148 14.37 -9.26 -2.37
C MET A 148 14.71 -7.76 -2.39
N CYS A 149 15.92 -7.37 -2.04
CA CYS A 149 16.34 -5.98 -1.91
C CYS A 149 17.45 -5.63 -2.90
N ALA A 150 17.37 -4.42 -3.48
CA ALA A 150 18.47 -3.88 -4.27
C ALA A 150 19.73 -3.68 -3.41
N PRO A 151 20.94 -3.73 -3.99
CA PRO A 151 22.23 -3.71 -3.24
C PRO A 151 22.44 -2.47 -2.35
N TRP A 152 21.76 -1.37 -2.65
CA TRP A 152 21.83 -0.11 -1.88
C TRP A 152 20.78 0.00 -0.80
N VAL A 153 19.89 -1.00 -0.65
CA VAL A 153 18.84 -1.00 0.37
C VAL A 153 19.38 -1.60 1.68
N ILE A 154 19.08 -0.95 2.78
CA ILE A 154 19.46 -1.40 4.12
C ILE A 154 18.27 -2.13 4.75
N LEU A 155 18.46 -3.40 5.08
CA LEU A 155 17.51 -4.16 5.91
C LEU A 155 17.65 -3.73 7.38
N LYS A 156 16.54 -3.43 8.01
CA LYS A 156 16.47 -2.95 9.39
C LYS A 156 15.39 -3.68 10.21
#